data_fe70eced9fc1130d9c53a8ab7339cb99
#
_entry.id   fe70eced9fc1130d9c53a8ab7339cb99
#
_cell.length_a   1.000
_cell.length_b   1.000
_cell.length_c   1.000
_cell.angle_alpha   90.00
_cell.angle_beta   90.00
_cell.angle_gamma   90.00
#
_symmetry.space_group_name_H-M   'P 1'
#
loop_
_entity.id
_entity.type
_entity.pdbx_description
1 polymer ?
#
loop_
_entity_poly.entity_id
_entity_poly.type
_entity_poly.pdbx_seq_one_letter_code
_entity_poly.pdbx_strand_id
1 'polypeptide(L)'
;GSVIDGCNMENASYGLSICAERVALFTAISQGKRPIELAVSCIDAKGDAAPGSRMPCGACRQVMLELLPSKADVSIDGVGRRQLEQLLPTPFELRQPTIN
;
A
#
# COMPACT_ATOMS: atom_id res chain seq x y z
N GLY A 1 -2.05 -8.68 17.24
CA GLY A 1 -1.35 -7.54 16.72
C GLY A 1 -2.17 -6.27 16.73
N SER A 2 -1.52 -5.18 16.45
CA SER A 2 -2.15 -3.88 16.37
C SER A 2 -2.66 -3.61 14.97
N VAL A 3 -3.70 -2.78 14.88
CA VAL A 3 -4.21 -2.27 13.61
C VAL A 3 -3.89 -0.77 13.55
N ILE A 4 -3.33 -0.35 12.43
CA ILE A 4 -3.03 1.05 12.17
C ILE A 4 -3.89 1.50 10.99
N ASP A 5 -4.67 2.54 11.19
CA ASP A 5 -5.54 3.07 10.16
C ASP A 5 -4.90 4.24 9.43
N GLY A 6 -5.29 4.44 8.19
CA GLY A 6 -4.91 5.60 7.41
C GLY A 6 -6.04 6.01 6.50
N CYS A 7 -6.04 7.26 6.11
CA CYS A 7 -7.00 7.80 5.15
C CYS A 7 -6.26 8.67 4.14
N ASN A 8 -6.90 8.92 2.99
CA ASN A 8 -6.32 9.77 1.97
C ASN A 8 -6.09 11.18 2.51
N MET A 9 -4.95 11.75 2.16
CA MET A 9 -4.63 13.14 2.46
C MET A 9 -4.57 13.89 1.12
N GLU A 10 -5.61 14.65 0.86
CA GLU A 10 -5.75 15.38 -0.39
C GLU A 10 -5.00 16.70 -0.34
N ASN A 11 -4.49 17.12 -1.49
CA ASN A 11 -3.78 18.38 -1.63
C ASN A 11 -4.19 19.02 -2.96
N ALA A 12 -4.35 20.32 -2.96
CA ALA A 12 -4.66 21.05 -4.19
C ALA A 12 -3.52 20.92 -5.22
N SER A 13 -2.31 20.77 -4.75
CA SER A 13 -1.18 20.34 -5.58
C SER A 13 -1.22 18.81 -5.63
N TYR A 14 -1.78 18.26 -6.68
CA TYR A 14 -2.11 16.84 -6.75
C TYR A 14 -0.92 15.91 -6.48
N GLY A 15 0.27 16.31 -6.89
CA GLY A 15 1.46 15.50 -6.64
C GLY A 15 1.83 15.35 -5.17
N LEU A 16 1.25 16.17 -4.30
CA LEU A 16 1.50 16.09 -2.85
C LEU A 16 0.42 15.29 -2.12
N SER A 17 -0.62 14.86 -2.80
CA SER A 17 -1.64 13.99 -2.20
C SER A 17 -1.05 12.64 -1.85
N ILE A 18 -1.48 12.09 -0.72
CA ILE A 18 -0.98 10.82 -0.21
C ILE A 18 -2.14 9.85 -0.05
N CYS A 19 -2.01 8.66 -0.60
CA CYS A 19 -3.03 7.63 -0.47
C CYS A 19 -3.10 7.07 0.95
N ALA A 20 -4.27 6.58 1.33
CA ALA A 20 -4.50 5.99 2.66
C ALA A 20 -3.49 4.90 3.01
N GLU A 21 -3.13 4.07 2.03
CA GLU A 21 -2.18 2.97 2.24
C GLU A 21 -0.84 3.49 2.72
N ARG A 22 -0.34 4.54 2.09
CA ARG A 22 0.95 5.13 2.49
C ARG A 22 0.85 5.82 3.83
N VAL A 23 -0.28 6.48 4.12
CA VAL A 23 -0.49 7.10 5.43
C VAL A 23 -0.43 6.05 6.52
N ALA A 24 -1.11 4.93 6.34
CA ALA A 24 -1.11 3.84 7.32
C ALA A 24 0.29 3.24 7.50
N LEU A 25 0.98 2.97 6.40
CA LEU A 25 2.32 2.38 6.44
C LEU A 25 3.33 3.31 7.12
N PHE A 26 3.33 4.59 6.74
CA PHE A 26 4.23 5.56 7.35
C PHE A 26 3.92 5.76 8.83
N THR A 27 2.65 5.75 9.20
CA THR A 27 2.25 5.84 10.61
C THR A 27 2.80 4.66 11.42
N ALA A 28 2.66 3.45 10.87
CA ALA A 28 3.18 2.26 11.55
C ALA A 28 4.68 2.36 11.78
N ILE A 29 5.42 2.77 10.74
CA ILE A 29 6.87 2.91 10.84
C ILE A 29 7.24 3.99 11.85
N SER A 30 6.54 5.13 11.85
CA SER A 30 6.83 6.21 12.78
C SER A 30 6.56 5.83 14.23
N GLN A 31 5.68 4.85 14.45
CA GLN A 31 5.40 4.32 15.78
C GLN A 31 6.33 3.16 16.17
N GLY A 32 7.33 2.87 15.37
CA GLY A 32 8.25 1.78 15.63
C GLY A 32 7.66 0.39 15.40
N LYS A 33 6.56 0.31 14.66
CA LYS A 33 5.89 -0.96 14.37
C LYS A 33 6.35 -1.49 13.03
N ARG A 34 6.24 -2.81 12.86
CA ARG A 34 6.60 -3.47 11.61
C ARG A 34 5.33 -3.98 10.95
N PRO A 35 4.88 -3.33 9.87
CA PRO A 35 3.68 -3.79 9.16
C PRO A 35 3.95 -5.13 8.47
N ILE A 36 2.96 -6.03 8.51
CA ILE A 36 3.09 -7.37 7.94
C ILE A 36 2.02 -7.68 6.90
N GLU A 37 0.92 -6.94 6.90
CA GLU A 37 -0.13 -7.09 5.91
C GLU A 37 -0.94 -5.80 5.82
N LEU A 38 -1.70 -5.66 4.75
CA LEU A 38 -2.44 -4.44 4.47
C LEU A 38 -3.84 -4.80 3.96
N ALA A 39 -4.82 -4.00 4.36
CA ALA A 39 -6.17 -4.09 3.81
C ALA A 39 -6.58 -2.72 3.28
N VAL A 40 -7.18 -2.71 2.11
CA VAL A 40 -7.57 -1.48 1.40
C VAL A 40 -9.06 -1.52 1.12
N SER A 41 -9.75 -0.43 1.41
CA SER A 41 -11.15 -0.26 1.06
C SER A 41 -11.35 1.11 0.42
N CYS A 42 -11.96 1.12 -0.76
CA CYS A 42 -12.29 2.36 -1.47
C CYS A 42 -13.80 2.57 -1.35
N ILE A 43 -14.20 3.32 -0.34
CA ILE A 43 -15.62 3.53 -0.05
C ILE A 43 -16.33 4.34 -1.13
N ASP A 44 -15.58 5.07 -1.93
CA ASP A 44 -16.15 5.86 -3.03
C ASP A 44 -16.32 5.06 -4.31
N ALA A 45 -15.79 3.85 -4.38
CA ALA A 45 -15.95 3.02 -5.56
C ALA A 45 -17.37 2.42 -5.58
N LYS A 46 -18.00 2.50 -6.76
CA LYS A 46 -19.32 1.92 -6.94
C LYS A 46 -19.20 0.40 -7.05
N GLY A 47 -20.30 -0.29 -6.73
CA GLY A 47 -20.32 -1.76 -6.76
C GLY A 47 -19.95 -2.35 -8.11
N ASP A 48 -20.26 -1.64 -9.20
CA ASP A 48 -19.96 -2.06 -10.57
C ASP A 48 -18.65 -1.49 -11.10
N ALA A 49 -17.88 -0.82 -10.25
CA ALA A 49 -16.60 -0.24 -10.66
C ALA A 49 -15.64 -1.34 -11.08
N ALA A 50 -14.82 -1.04 -12.09
CA ALA A 50 -13.78 -1.94 -12.53
C ALA A 50 -12.80 -2.24 -11.38
N PRO A 51 -12.28 -3.48 -11.29
CA PRO A 51 -11.36 -3.81 -10.20
C PRO A 51 -10.18 -2.85 -10.08
N GLY A 52 -9.68 -2.33 -11.20
CA GLY A 52 -8.55 -1.39 -11.16
C GLY A 52 -8.80 -0.14 -10.34
N SER A 53 -10.06 0.31 -10.23
CA SER A 53 -10.38 1.50 -9.45
C SER A 53 -10.29 1.27 -7.95
N ARG A 54 -10.18 0.03 -7.52
CA ARG A 54 -10.07 -0.35 -6.11
C ARG A 54 -8.65 -0.77 -5.72
N MET A 55 -7.78 -0.93 -6.70
CA MET A 55 -6.43 -1.41 -6.48
C MET A 55 -5.53 -0.28 -5.95
N PRO A 56 -4.51 -0.63 -5.16
CA PRO A 56 -3.53 0.38 -4.77
C PRO A 56 -2.78 0.90 -6.00
N CYS A 57 -2.47 2.21 -5.99
CA CYS A 57 -1.76 2.82 -7.10
C CYS A 57 -0.30 2.35 -7.15
N GLY A 58 0.38 2.66 -8.25
CA GLY A 58 1.77 2.24 -8.43
C GLY A 58 2.71 2.78 -7.36
N ALA A 59 2.52 4.04 -6.95
CA ALA A 59 3.33 4.64 -5.90
C ALA A 59 3.14 3.89 -4.57
N CYS A 60 1.91 3.52 -4.25
CA CYS A 60 1.63 2.75 -3.04
C CYS A 60 2.27 1.37 -3.10
N ARG A 61 2.22 0.72 -4.26
CA ARG A 61 2.84 -0.61 -4.42
C ARG A 61 4.34 -0.55 -4.21
N GLN A 62 4.99 0.49 -4.71
CA GLN A 62 6.43 0.67 -4.52
C GLN A 62 6.77 0.88 -3.04
N VAL A 63 5.98 1.69 -2.34
CA VAL A 63 6.17 1.89 -0.90
C VAL A 63 5.93 0.60 -0.12
N MET A 64 4.90 -0.16 -0.50
CA MET A 64 4.64 -1.47 0.11
C MET A 64 5.84 -2.40 -0.03
N LEU A 65 6.50 -2.38 -1.18
CA LEU A 65 7.67 -3.22 -1.42
C LEU A 65 8.78 -2.95 -0.40
N GLU A 66 8.97 -1.68 -0.05
CA GLU A 66 10.02 -1.31 0.90
C GLU A 66 9.66 -1.64 2.35
N LEU A 67 8.37 -1.60 2.69
CA LEU A 67 7.94 -1.62 4.09
C LEU A 67 7.24 -2.91 4.51
N LEU A 68 6.79 -3.73 3.57
CA LEU A 68 6.12 -5.01 3.86
C LEU A 68 6.97 -6.19 3.38
N PRO A 69 6.81 -7.36 3.98
CA PRO A 69 7.41 -8.57 3.42
C PRO A 69 6.93 -8.81 1.99
N SER A 70 7.77 -9.36 1.13
CA SER A 70 7.45 -9.58 -0.28
C SER A 70 6.22 -10.47 -0.48
N LYS A 71 5.95 -11.36 0.46
CA LYS A 71 4.79 -12.25 0.41
C LYS A 71 3.66 -11.78 1.32
N ALA A 72 3.68 -10.51 1.72
CA ALA A 72 2.62 -9.97 2.55
C ALA A 72 1.29 -10.05 1.82
N ASP A 73 0.23 -10.31 2.58
CA ASP A 73 -1.12 -10.30 2.05
C ASP A 73 -1.63 -8.87 1.96
N VAL A 74 -2.18 -8.53 0.82
CA VAL A 74 -2.87 -7.27 0.58
C VAL A 74 -4.31 -7.62 0.25
N SER A 75 -5.22 -7.29 1.15
CA SER A 75 -6.65 -7.55 0.98
C SER A 75 -7.31 -6.31 0.42
N ILE A 76 -7.96 -6.44 -0.72
CA ILE A 76 -8.58 -5.32 -1.42
C ILE A 76 -10.08 -5.55 -1.46
N ASP A 77 -10.83 -4.68 -0.81
CA ASP A 77 -12.27 -4.81 -0.74
C ASP A 77 -12.88 -4.80 -2.15
N GLY A 78 -13.71 -5.77 -2.43
CA GLY A 78 -14.33 -5.93 -3.74
C GLY A 78 -13.47 -6.63 -4.78
N VAL A 79 -12.22 -6.96 -4.46
CA VAL A 79 -11.31 -7.67 -5.37
C VAL A 79 -10.85 -8.99 -4.76
N GLY A 80 -10.43 -8.96 -3.50
CA GLY A 80 -9.93 -10.14 -2.82
C GLY A 80 -8.50 -9.96 -2.35
N ARG A 81 -7.91 -11.07 -1.94
CA ARG A 81 -6.56 -11.08 -1.37
C ARG A 81 -5.54 -11.31 -2.47
N ARG A 82 -4.44 -10.56 -2.41
CA ARG A 82 -3.30 -10.71 -3.31
C ARG A 82 -2.03 -10.71 -2.48
N GLN A 83 -1.00 -11.42 -2.93
CA GLN A 83 0.32 -11.24 -2.34
C GLN A 83 0.99 -10.04 -2.98
N LEU A 84 1.81 -9.33 -2.20
CA LEU A 84 2.48 -8.12 -2.68
C LEU A 84 3.27 -8.38 -3.95
N GLU A 85 3.98 -9.50 -4.03
CA GLU A 85 4.78 -9.83 -5.22
C GLU A 85 3.93 -9.98 -6.49
N GLN A 86 2.64 -10.26 -6.36
CA GLN A 86 1.72 -10.32 -7.49
C GLN A 86 1.29 -8.93 -7.96
N LEU A 87 1.33 -7.95 -7.06
CA LEU A 87 0.92 -6.58 -7.36
C LEU A 87 2.05 -5.78 -7.99
N LEU A 88 3.29 -6.20 -7.81
CA LEU A 88 4.44 -5.50 -8.33
C LEU A 88 5.51 -6.51 -8.76
N PRO A 89 5.24 -7.25 -9.86
CA PRO A 89 6.22 -8.18 -10.37
C PRO A 89 7.39 -7.42 -11.00
N THR A 90 8.58 -7.95 -10.86
CA THR A 90 9.81 -7.35 -11.38
C THR A 90 9.93 -5.89 -10.95
N PRO A 91 9.91 -5.61 -9.64
CA PRO A 91 9.86 -4.24 -9.15
C PRO A 91 11.21 -3.54 -9.30
N PHE A 92 11.14 -2.20 -9.29
CA PHE A 92 12.36 -1.43 -9.13
C PHE A 92 12.91 -1.66 -7.73
N GLU A 93 14.18 -1.99 -7.65
CA GLU A 93 14.90 -2.11 -6.40
C GLU A 93 16.22 -1.41 -6.53
N LEU A 94 16.51 -0.55 -5.57
CA LEU A 94 17.80 0.10 -5.55
C LEU A 94 18.82 -0.93 -5.08
N ARG A 95 19.72 -1.31 -5.98
CA ARG A 95 20.73 -2.27 -5.64
C ARG A 95 21.71 -1.63 -4.67
N GLN A 96 21.70 -2.11 -3.46
CA GLN A 96 22.63 -1.66 -2.45
C GLN A 96 23.85 -2.54 -2.47
N PRO A 97 25.05 -1.99 -2.58
CA PRO A 97 26.22 -2.75 -2.20
C PRO A 97 26.02 -3.10 -0.73
N THR A 98 26.54 -4.21 -0.34
CA THR A 98 26.37 -4.69 1.02
C THR A 98 26.85 -3.63 1.98
N ILE A 99 25.94 -3.06 2.71
CA ILE A 99 26.28 -2.02 3.65
C ILE A 99 26.29 -2.50 5.06
N ASN A 100 25.95 -3.67 5.29
CA ASN A 100 25.83 -4.19 6.65
C ASN A 100 26.83 -5.26 6.91
#